data_c9e972dd37dd87942a1ed1479de16fec
#
_entry.id   c9e972dd37dd87942a1ed1479de16fec
#
_cell.length_a   1.000
_cell.length_b   1.000
_cell.length_c   1.000
_cell.angle_alpha   90.00
_cell.angle_beta   90.00
_cell.angle_gamma   90.00
#
_symmetry.space_group_name_H-M   'P 1'
#
loop_
_entity.id
_entity.type
_entity.pdbx_description
1 polymer ?
#
loop_
_entity_poly.entity_id
_entity_poly.type
_entity_poly.pdbx_seq_one_letter_code
_entity_poly.pdbx_strand_id
1 'polypeptide(L)'
;MSSATNFFERQDDARRNTSWLVALFAIAVVLVILALSVPLFLNGRVQEGLVVGGVVGAVVLLASGFRLLQLRGGGRVVAEGLGGRLLPASTRDPAERRLLNVVEEMALASGVPAPPVYVMDEEMQINAFAAGLRPEDAVLGFTEGCMRRLPRDELQGVVAHEFSHIKHGD
;
A
#
# COMPACT_ATOMS: atom_id res chain seq x y z
N MET A 1 22.01 20.60 -13.70
CA MET A 1 22.21 20.02 -12.35
C MET A 1 21.02 20.28 -11.41
N SER A 2 19.79 20.42 -11.91
CA SER A 2 18.61 20.87 -11.12
C SER A 2 17.53 19.79 -10.89
N SER A 3 17.62 18.59 -11.45
CA SER A 3 16.55 17.58 -11.35
C SER A 3 16.70 16.61 -10.18
N ALA A 4 17.90 16.34 -9.72
CA ALA A 4 18.15 15.41 -8.62
C ALA A 4 17.77 16.01 -7.25
N THR A 5 17.96 17.32 -7.05
CA THR A 5 17.62 18.02 -5.81
C THR A 5 16.10 18.05 -5.56
N ASN A 6 15.29 18.21 -6.60
CA ASN A 6 13.83 18.21 -6.51
C ASN A 6 13.23 16.83 -6.12
N PHE A 7 13.97 15.75 -6.36
CA PHE A 7 13.47 14.40 -6.06
C PHE A 7 13.57 14.06 -4.57
N PHE A 8 14.72 14.37 -3.95
CA PHE A 8 14.91 14.16 -2.50
C PHE A 8 14.02 15.07 -1.66
N GLU A 9 13.82 16.32 -2.08
CA GLU A 9 12.88 17.24 -1.42
C GLU A 9 11.44 16.72 -1.45
N ARG A 10 10.99 16.10 -2.55
CA ARG A 10 9.65 15.50 -2.64
C ARG A 10 9.47 14.25 -1.77
N GLN A 11 10.52 13.45 -1.59
CA GLN A 11 10.48 12.30 -0.66
C GLN A 11 10.36 12.75 0.80
N ASP A 12 11.12 13.77 1.18
CA ASP A 12 11.06 14.33 2.54
C ASP A 12 9.69 14.99 2.81
N ASP A 13 9.12 15.65 1.81
CA ASP A 13 7.76 16.20 1.88
C ASP A 13 6.70 15.12 2.00
N ALA A 14 6.81 14.01 1.28
CA ALA A 14 5.86 12.89 1.39
C ALA A 14 5.91 12.23 2.77
N ARG A 15 7.08 11.99 3.33
CA ARG A 15 7.25 11.45 4.70
C ARG A 15 6.72 12.42 5.75
N ARG A 16 6.98 13.70 5.60
CA ARG A 16 6.47 14.74 6.50
C ARG A 16 4.96 14.82 6.44
N ASN A 17 4.37 14.74 5.25
CA ASN A 17 2.91 14.74 5.06
C ASN A 17 2.25 13.51 5.71
N THR A 18 2.84 12.33 5.60
CA THR A 18 2.36 11.12 6.27
C THR A 18 2.38 11.27 7.79
N SER A 19 3.46 11.80 8.35
CA SER A 19 3.57 12.06 9.80
C SER A 19 2.52 13.07 10.27
N TRP A 20 2.27 14.12 9.48
CA TRP A 20 1.21 15.09 9.75
C TRP A 20 -0.19 14.47 9.72
N LEU A 21 -0.47 13.60 8.75
CA LEU A 21 -1.75 12.87 8.67
C LEU A 21 -1.97 11.96 9.89
N VAL A 22 -0.94 11.25 10.33
CA VAL A 22 -1.00 10.43 11.54
C VAL A 22 -1.23 11.29 12.79
N ALA A 23 -0.55 12.43 12.90
CA ALA A 23 -0.74 13.36 14.01
C ALA A 23 -2.16 13.95 14.01
N LEU A 24 -2.68 14.38 12.86
CA LEU A 24 -4.05 14.88 12.72
C LEU A 24 -5.09 13.81 13.06
N PHE A 25 -4.86 12.57 12.64
CA PHE A 25 -5.72 11.44 13.02
C PHE A 25 -5.73 11.22 14.53
N ALA A 26 -4.56 11.22 15.19
CA ALA A 26 -4.47 11.09 16.64
C ALA A 26 -5.21 12.22 17.36
N ILE A 27 -5.03 13.46 16.90
CA ILE A 27 -5.76 14.64 17.45
C ILE A 27 -7.27 14.46 17.26
N ALA A 28 -7.72 14.04 16.08
CA ALA A 28 -9.15 13.83 15.82
C ALA A 28 -9.74 12.77 16.77
N VAL A 29 -9.04 11.67 17.01
CA VAL A 29 -9.46 10.63 17.96
C VAL A 29 -9.58 11.20 19.38
N VAL A 30 -8.60 11.97 19.83
CA VAL A 30 -8.64 12.63 21.16
C VAL A 30 -9.83 13.59 21.24
N LEU A 31 -10.07 14.41 20.22
CA LEU A 31 -11.20 15.35 20.19
C LEU A 31 -12.54 14.61 20.25
N VAL A 32 -12.69 13.48 19.55
CA VAL A 32 -13.91 12.66 19.61
C VAL A 32 -14.12 12.12 21.03
N ILE A 33 -13.06 11.58 21.66
CA ILE A 33 -13.13 11.10 23.04
C ILE A 33 -13.55 12.22 23.98
N LEU A 34 -12.93 13.40 23.88
CA LEU A 34 -13.29 14.55 24.71
C LEU A 34 -14.71 15.01 24.46
N ALA A 35 -15.14 15.11 23.21
CA ALA A 35 -16.50 15.55 22.85
C ALA A 35 -17.58 14.64 23.44
N LEU A 36 -17.31 13.35 23.55
CA LEU A 36 -18.24 12.37 24.13
C LEU A 36 -18.18 12.33 25.66
N SER A 37 -16.98 12.47 26.25
CA SER A 37 -16.76 12.31 27.70
C SER A 37 -16.99 13.59 28.51
N VAL A 38 -16.60 14.75 27.99
CA VAL A 38 -16.68 16.03 28.73
C VAL A 38 -18.12 16.39 29.12
N PRO A 39 -19.15 16.27 28.25
CA PRO A 39 -20.52 16.54 28.66
C PRO A 39 -21.00 15.66 29.82
N LEU A 40 -20.55 14.40 29.88
CA LEU A 40 -20.88 13.48 30.98
C LEU A 40 -20.19 13.92 32.28
N PHE A 41 -18.94 14.33 32.21
CA PHE A 41 -18.22 14.87 33.38
C PHE A 41 -18.87 16.14 33.94
N LEU A 42 -19.28 17.06 33.08
CA LEU A 42 -19.93 18.30 33.50
C LEU A 42 -21.29 18.05 34.14
N ASN A 43 -21.98 16.96 33.81
CA ASN A 43 -23.23 16.55 34.42
C ASN A 43 -23.05 15.63 35.66
N GLY A 44 -21.83 15.54 36.21
CA GLY A 44 -21.51 14.70 37.36
C GLY A 44 -21.46 13.20 37.12
N ARG A 45 -21.60 12.77 35.85
CA ARG A 45 -21.62 11.33 35.45
C ARG A 45 -20.20 10.84 35.11
N VAL A 46 -19.28 10.99 36.07
CA VAL A 46 -17.85 10.75 35.87
C VAL A 46 -17.56 9.31 35.42
N GLN A 47 -18.21 8.32 36.06
CA GLN A 47 -17.99 6.91 35.71
C GLN A 47 -18.40 6.60 34.27
N GLU A 48 -19.52 7.13 33.81
CA GLU A 48 -19.98 6.94 32.44
C GLU A 48 -19.07 7.64 31.42
N GLY A 49 -18.57 8.82 31.73
CA GLY A 49 -17.59 9.51 30.89
C GLY A 49 -16.29 8.72 30.73
N LEU A 50 -15.80 8.11 31.81
CA LEU A 50 -14.62 7.25 31.77
C LEU A 50 -14.87 5.97 30.94
N VAL A 51 -16.05 5.35 31.12
CA VAL A 51 -16.41 4.14 30.34
C VAL A 51 -16.51 4.46 28.86
N VAL A 52 -17.20 5.54 28.47
CA VAL A 52 -17.35 5.95 27.06
C VAL A 52 -16.00 6.25 26.44
N GLY A 53 -15.17 7.06 27.12
CA GLY A 53 -13.82 7.36 26.62
C GLY A 53 -12.95 6.15 26.49
N GLY A 54 -12.99 5.24 27.48
CA GLY A 54 -12.26 3.97 27.48
C GLY A 54 -12.68 3.04 26.36
N VAL A 55 -14.00 2.90 26.14
CA VAL A 55 -14.53 2.05 25.05
C VAL A 55 -14.13 2.59 23.67
N VAL A 56 -14.31 3.89 23.44
CA VAL A 56 -13.91 4.51 22.16
C VAL A 56 -12.41 4.36 21.92
N GLY A 57 -11.60 4.64 22.94
CA GLY A 57 -10.13 4.45 22.86
C GLY A 57 -9.74 3.00 22.57
N ALA A 58 -10.36 2.04 23.28
CA ALA A 58 -10.10 0.61 23.06
C ALA A 58 -10.48 0.16 21.64
N VAL A 59 -11.65 0.57 21.13
CA VAL A 59 -12.09 0.24 19.77
C VAL A 59 -11.11 0.77 18.73
N VAL A 60 -10.68 2.02 18.86
CA VAL A 60 -9.73 2.62 17.91
C VAL A 60 -8.38 1.90 17.97
N LEU A 61 -7.86 1.62 19.17
CA LEU A 61 -6.58 0.92 19.32
C LEU A 61 -6.64 -0.51 18.78
N LEU A 62 -7.71 -1.24 19.07
CA LEU A 62 -7.88 -2.61 18.58
C LEU A 62 -8.05 -2.65 17.05
N ALA A 63 -8.86 -1.76 16.49
CA ALA A 63 -9.05 -1.66 15.04
C ALA A 63 -7.74 -1.26 14.33
N SER A 64 -7.02 -0.29 14.87
CA SER A 64 -5.71 0.13 14.33
C SER A 64 -4.67 -0.98 14.44
N GLY A 65 -4.60 -1.65 15.60
CA GLY A 65 -3.71 -2.78 15.82
C GLY A 65 -4.03 -3.96 14.88
N PHE A 66 -5.30 -4.28 14.70
CA PHE A 66 -5.73 -5.32 13.76
C PHE A 66 -5.33 -4.99 12.31
N ARG A 67 -5.54 -3.74 11.87
CA ARG A 67 -5.09 -3.27 10.55
C ARG A 67 -3.57 -3.36 10.40
N LEU A 68 -2.83 -2.97 11.43
CA LEU A 68 -1.37 -3.06 11.41
C LEU A 68 -0.88 -4.51 11.32
N LEU A 69 -1.57 -5.45 12.00
CA LEU A 69 -1.28 -6.89 11.90
C LEU A 69 -1.59 -7.44 10.51
N GLN A 70 -2.69 -7.02 9.89
CA GLN A 70 -3.00 -7.40 8.51
C GLN A 70 -1.90 -6.94 7.54
N LEU A 71 -1.43 -5.70 7.68
CA LEU A 71 -0.36 -5.15 6.84
C LEU A 71 1.01 -5.82 7.04
N ARG A 72 1.22 -6.52 8.17
CA ARG A 72 2.44 -7.33 8.39
C ARG A 72 2.59 -8.49 7.41
N GLY A 73 1.53 -8.91 6.73
CA GLY A 73 1.59 -9.89 5.65
C GLY A 73 2.24 -9.39 4.37
N GLY A 74 2.72 -8.13 4.37
CA GLY A 74 3.40 -7.51 3.23
C GLY A 74 2.50 -7.27 2.03
N GLY A 75 3.10 -7.03 0.88
CA GLY A 75 2.39 -6.76 -0.36
C GLY A 75 1.46 -7.88 -0.81
N ARG A 76 1.77 -9.13 -0.45
CA ARG A 76 0.93 -10.29 -0.75
C ARG A 76 -0.51 -10.12 -0.26
N VAL A 77 -0.70 -9.70 0.99
CA VAL A 77 -2.05 -9.55 1.58
C VAL A 77 -2.84 -8.47 0.86
N VAL A 78 -2.15 -7.40 0.42
CA VAL A 78 -2.76 -6.34 -0.37
C VAL A 78 -3.22 -6.88 -1.73
N ALA A 79 -2.33 -7.59 -2.45
CA ALA A 79 -2.65 -8.12 -3.76
C ALA A 79 -3.78 -9.16 -3.73
N GLU A 80 -3.74 -10.11 -2.78
CA GLU A 80 -4.80 -11.10 -2.58
C GLU A 80 -6.13 -10.45 -2.14
N GLY A 81 -6.07 -9.42 -1.29
CA GLY A 81 -7.24 -8.66 -0.85
C GLY A 81 -7.92 -7.88 -1.99
N LEU A 82 -7.19 -7.55 -3.04
CA LEU A 82 -7.70 -6.95 -4.28
C LEU A 82 -8.18 -7.99 -5.32
N GLY A 83 -8.22 -9.28 -4.95
CA GLY A 83 -8.60 -10.36 -5.85
C GLY A 83 -7.47 -10.81 -6.77
N GLY A 84 -6.23 -10.46 -6.47
CA GLY A 84 -5.07 -10.84 -7.26
C GLY A 84 -4.75 -12.33 -7.14
N ARG A 85 -4.54 -12.98 -8.27
CA ARG A 85 -4.03 -14.33 -8.41
C ARG A 85 -2.53 -14.29 -8.64
N LEU A 86 -1.77 -15.04 -7.83
CA LEU A 86 -0.32 -15.18 -8.05
C LEU A 86 -0.04 -15.87 -9.39
N LEU A 87 0.82 -15.26 -10.22
CA LEU A 87 1.29 -15.87 -11.46
C LEU A 87 2.33 -16.95 -11.18
N PRO A 88 2.11 -18.20 -11.61
CA PRO A 88 3.11 -19.23 -11.50
C PRO A 88 4.20 -19.03 -12.58
N ALA A 89 5.45 -19.23 -12.23
CA ALA A 89 6.57 -19.18 -13.19
C ALA A 89 6.43 -20.21 -14.33
N SER A 90 5.66 -21.30 -14.10
CA SER A 90 5.40 -22.36 -15.08
C SER A 90 4.21 -22.10 -16.00
N THR A 91 3.65 -20.89 -15.99
CA THR A 91 2.49 -20.55 -16.83
C THR A 91 2.73 -20.83 -18.30
N ARG A 92 1.66 -21.25 -19.01
CA ARG A 92 1.67 -21.47 -20.46
C ARG A 92 0.99 -20.34 -21.23
N ASP A 93 0.29 -19.43 -20.55
CA ASP A 93 -0.33 -18.28 -21.20
C ASP A 93 0.74 -17.32 -21.75
N PRO A 94 0.69 -17.00 -23.07
CA PRO A 94 1.71 -16.14 -23.67
C PRO A 94 1.76 -14.71 -23.07
N ALA A 95 0.61 -14.16 -22.65
CA ALA A 95 0.55 -12.83 -22.07
C ALA A 95 1.17 -12.82 -20.66
N GLU A 96 0.86 -13.82 -19.83
CA GLU A 96 1.46 -13.98 -18.51
C GLU A 96 2.99 -14.20 -18.60
N ARG A 97 3.44 -15.04 -19.55
CA ARG A 97 4.88 -15.25 -19.79
C ARG A 97 5.59 -13.98 -20.22
N ARG A 98 4.95 -13.19 -21.09
CA ARG A 98 5.48 -11.89 -21.53
C ARG A 98 5.65 -10.95 -20.34
N LEU A 99 4.64 -10.86 -19.47
CA LEU A 99 4.70 -10.05 -18.25
C LEU A 99 5.83 -10.50 -17.32
N LEU A 100 5.92 -11.80 -17.01
CA LEU A 100 6.98 -12.36 -16.17
C LEU A 100 8.36 -12.06 -16.74
N ASN A 101 8.58 -12.25 -18.05
CA ASN A 101 9.86 -11.96 -18.70
C ASN A 101 10.24 -10.47 -18.55
N VAL A 102 9.27 -9.55 -18.73
CA VAL A 102 9.52 -8.12 -18.57
C VAL A 102 9.88 -7.78 -17.12
N VAL A 103 9.20 -8.41 -16.14
CA VAL A 103 9.53 -8.23 -14.71
C VAL A 103 10.92 -8.76 -14.38
N GLU A 104 11.30 -9.95 -14.88
CA GLU A 104 12.62 -10.51 -14.67
C GLU A 104 13.74 -9.66 -15.30
N GLU A 105 13.53 -9.15 -16.51
CA GLU A 105 14.47 -8.24 -17.18
C GLU A 105 14.66 -6.95 -16.36
N MET A 106 13.55 -6.40 -15.86
CA MET A 106 13.60 -5.19 -15.03
C MET A 106 14.29 -5.44 -13.69
N ALA A 107 14.04 -6.59 -13.06
CA ALA A 107 14.70 -7.00 -11.84
C ALA A 107 16.24 -7.05 -12.03
N LEU A 108 16.69 -7.68 -13.11
CA LEU A 108 18.12 -7.72 -13.47
C LEU A 108 18.69 -6.30 -13.72
N ALA A 109 17.95 -5.46 -14.44
CA ALA A 109 18.40 -4.10 -14.78
C ALA A 109 18.45 -3.17 -13.56
N SER A 110 17.52 -3.31 -12.61
CA SER A 110 17.44 -2.46 -11.41
C SER A 110 18.29 -2.93 -10.25
N GLY A 111 18.73 -4.21 -10.28
CA GLY A 111 19.43 -4.86 -9.17
C GLY A 111 18.51 -5.17 -7.97
N VAL A 112 17.19 -5.17 -8.18
CA VAL A 112 16.17 -5.56 -7.19
C VAL A 112 15.77 -7.00 -7.47
N PRO A 113 15.61 -7.88 -6.45
CA PRO A 113 15.08 -9.22 -6.66
C PRO A 113 13.72 -9.18 -7.36
N ALA A 114 13.44 -10.11 -8.26
CA ALA A 114 12.16 -10.17 -8.96
C ALA A 114 11.01 -10.37 -7.96
N PRO A 115 10.10 -9.40 -7.81
CA PRO A 115 8.97 -9.53 -6.90
C PRO A 115 7.95 -10.54 -7.42
N PRO A 116 7.18 -11.20 -6.54
CA PRO A 116 6.02 -11.98 -6.95
C PRO A 116 5.02 -11.12 -7.74
N VAL A 117 4.50 -11.68 -8.83
CA VAL A 117 3.56 -11.00 -9.73
C VAL A 117 2.15 -11.54 -9.51
N TYR A 118 1.19 -10.64 -9.31
CA TYR A 118 -0.22 -10.93 -9.16
C TYR A 118 -1.02 -10.33 -10.32
N VAL A 119 -2.06 -11.02 -10.78
CA VAL A 119 -2.97 -10.51 -11.81
C VAL A 119 -4.39 -10.49 -11.27
N MET A 120 -5.07 -9.36 -11.45
CA MET A 120 -6.49 -9.17 -11.18
C MET A 120 -7.26 -9.55 -12.46
N ASP A 121 -7.70 -10.81 -12.53
CA ASP A 121 -8.30 -11.41 -13.72
C ASP A 121 -9.65 -10.76 -14.12
N GLU A 122 -10.38 -10.16 -13.15
CA GLU A 122 -11.67 -9.52 -13.37
C GLU A 122 -11.56 -8.04 -13.80
N GLU A 123 -10.38 -7.42 -13.71
CA GLU A 123 -10.19 -6.00 -13.97
C GLU A 123 -9.62 -5.76 -15.37
N MET A 124 -10.46 -5.19 -16.24
CA MET A 124 -10.14 -4.95 -17.64
C MET A 124 -9.58 -3.54 -17.94
N GLN A 125 -9.54 -2.66 -16.96
CA GLN A 125 -8.88 -1.37 -17.09
C GLN A 125 -7.35 -1.56 -17.06
N ILE A 126 -6.61 -0.61 -17.64
CA ILE A 126 -5.14 -0.64 -17.61
C ILE A 126 -4.70 -0.04 -16.29
N ASN A 127 -4.20 -0.88 -15.38
CA ASN A 127 -3.66 -0.45 -14.10
C ASN A 127 -2.58 -1.43 -13.61
N ALA A 128 -1.65 -0.91 -12.80
CA ALA A 128 -0.65 -1.68 -12.09
C ALA A 128 -0.36 -1.03 -10.74
N PHE A 129 0.23 -1.77 -9.83
CA PHE A 129 0.69 -1.24 -8.54
C PHE A 129 1.83 -2.08 -7.99
N ALA A 130 2.68 -1.45 -7.20
CA ALA A 130 3.59 -2.10 -6.27
C ALA A 130 3.00 -2.03 -4.86
N ALA A 131 3.11 -3.10 -4.09
CA ALA A 131 2.70 -3.14 -2.70
C ALA A 131 3.72 -3.89 -1.85
N GLY A 132 4.01 -3.36 -0.67
CA GLY A 132 4.96 -3.90 0.29
C GLY A 132 5.43 -2.81 1.24
N LEU A 133 5.95 -3.19 2.39
CA LEU A 133 6.53 -2.23 3.36
C LEU A 133 8.04 -2.11 3.18
N ARG A 134 8.64 -3.09 2.52
CA ARG A 134 10.08 -3.18 2.25
C ARG A 134 10.30 -3.81 0.88
N PRO A 135 11.46 -3.60 0.26
CA PRO A 135 11.78 -4.24 -1.03
C PRO A 135 11.68 -5.78 -1.00
N GLU A 136 11.95 -6.39 0.16
CA GLU A 136 11.96 -7.85 0.32
C GLU A 136 10.56 -8.47 0.40
N ASP A 137 9.54 -7.68 0.79
CA ASP A 137 8.14 -8.10 0.86
C ASP A 137 7.26 -7.45 -0.22
N ALA A 138 7.91 -6.78 -1.16
CA ALA A 138 7.23 -6.14 -2.28
C ALA A 138 6.65 -7.17 -3.24
N VAL A 139 5.47 -6.86 -3.77
CA VAL A 139 4.82 -7.60 -4.86
C VAL A 139 4.38 -6.62 -5.95
N LEU A 140 4.22 -7.12 -7.15
CA LEU A 140 3.66 -6.36 -8.27
C LEU A 140 2.26 -6.88 -8.60
N GLY A 141 1.31 -5.98 -8.72
CA GLY A 141 -0.04 -6.29 -9.18
C GLY A 141 -0.33 -5.65 -10.54
N PHE A 142 -0.90 -6.43 -11.44
CA PHE A 142 -1.32 -5.98 -12.77
C PHE A 142 -2.76 -6.39 -13.01
N THR A 143 -3.51 -5.54 -13.69
CA THR A 143 -4.84 -5.91 -14.17
C THR A 143 -4.72 -6.76 -15.44
N GLU A 144 -5.73 -7.59 -15.70
CA GLU A 144 -5.86 -8.34 -16.94
C GLU A 144 -5.78 -7.41 -18.15
N GLY A 145 -6.42 -6.23 -18.06
CA GLY A 145 -6.36 -5.22 -19.10
C GLY A 145 -4.95 -4.68 -19.36
N CYS A 146 -4.16 -4.43 -18.32
CA CYS A 146 -2.76 -4.01 -18.43
C CYS A 146 -1.92 -5.10 -19.12
N MET A 147 -2.04 -6.32 -18.65
CA MET A 147 -1.26 -7.45 -19.17
C MET A 147 -1.57 -7.78 -20.64
N ARG A 148 -2.83 -7.73 -21.06
CA ARG A 148 -3.24 -8.18 -22.40
C ARG A 148 -3.26 -7.09 -23.46
N ARG A 149 -3.60 -5.85 -23.09
CA ARG A 149 -3.79 -4.75 -24.07
C ARG A 149 -2.51 -4.00 -24.38
N LEU A 150 -1.58 -3.93 -23.43
CA LEU A 150 -0.33 -3.22 -23.67
C LEU A 150 0.64 -4.05 -24.53
N PRO A 151 1.24 -3.47 -25.55
CA PRO A 151 2.39 -4.04 -26.22
C PRO A 151 3.57 -4.12 -25.25
N ARG A 152 4.60 -4.90 -25.62
CA ARG A 152 5.71 -5.24 -24.72
C ARG A 152 6.47 -4.00 -24.21
N ASP A 153 6.71 -3.04 -25.07
CA ASP A 153 7.43 -1.79 -24.77
C ASP A 153 6.65 -0.89 -23.80
N GLU A 154 5.35 -0.74 -23.97
CA GLU A 154 4.49 -0.02 -23.03
C GLU A 154 4.39 -0.75 -21.68
N LEU A 155 4.24 -2.07 -21.69
CA LEU A 155 4.24 -2.90 -20.49
C LEU A 155 5.57 -2.77 -19.73
N GLN A 156 6.69 -2.72 -20.45
CA GLN A 156 8.01 -2.48 -19.87
C GLN A 156 8.09 -1.10 -19.18
N GLY A 157 7.49 -0.07 -19.76
CA GLY A 157 7.39 1.25 -19.16
C GLY A 157 6.61 1.23 -17.84
N VAL A 158 5.48 0.52 -17.81
CA VAL A 158 4.68 0.35 -16.59
C VAL A 158 5.47 -0.41 -15.52
N VAL A 159 6.08 -1.54 -15.88
CA VAL A 159 6.90 -2.34 -14.95
C VAL A 159 8.07 -1.52 -14.41
N ALA A 160 8.74 -0.73 -15.24
CA ALA A 160 9.83 0.15 -14.80
C ALA A 160 9.37 1.20 -13.79
N HIS A 161 8.15 1.72 -13.98
CA HIS A 161 7.54 2.67 -13.05
C HIS A 161 7.31 2.02 -11.68
N GLU A 162 6.72 0.82 -11.63
CA GLU A 162 6.48 0.10 -10.39
C GLU A 162 7.79 -0.31 -9.68
N PHE A 163 8.82 -0.70 -10.44
CA PHE A 163 10.15 -0.97 -9.87
C PHE A 163 10.79 0.28 -9.25
N SER A 164 10.50 1.45 -9.80
CA SER A 164 10.95 2.72 -9.21
C SER A 164 10.38 2.90 -7.80
N HIS A 165 9.08 2.63 -7.60
CA HIS A 165 8.45 2.67 -6.28
C HIS A 165 9.08 1.69 -5.29
N ILE A 166 9.30 0.44 -5.70
CA ILE A 166 9.96 -0.57 -4.86
C ILE A 166 11.37 -0.12 -4.46
N LYS A 167 12.14 0.41 -5.41
CA LYS A 167 13.53 0.82 -5.18
C LYS A 167 13.64 2.03 -4.26
N HIS A 168 12.70 2.95 -4.32
CA HIS A 168 12.71 4.19 -3.54
C HIS A 168 11.89 4.09 -2.25
N GLY A 169 11.06 3.06 -2.10
CA GLY A 169 10.26 2.81 -0.90
C GLY A 169 9.12 3.81 -0.72
N ASP A 170 8.47 4.20 -1.81
CA ASP A 170 7.38 5.20 -1.87
C ASP A 170 6.11 4.63 -2.52
#